data_a8a42cd0d6b388f4d034f3de62af94eb
#
_entry.id   a8a42cd0d6b388f4d034f3de62af94eb
#
_cell.length_a   1.000
_cell.length_b   1.000
_cell.length_c   1.000
_cell.angle_alpha   90.00
_cell.angle_beta   90.00
_cell.angle_gamma   90.00
#
_symmetry.space_group_name_H-M   'P 1'
#
loop_
_entity.id
_entity.type
_entity.pdbx_description
1 polymer ?
#
loop_
_entity_poly.entity_id
_entity_poly.type
_entity_poly.pdbx_seq_one_letter_code
_entity_poly.pdbx_strand_id
1 'polypeptide(L)'
;MKRLFAILLVGFFGVVHAATPKNVILFIGDGMSTPQRMTAEEFAIKDGRSKLFINHLPMQATTRTCSASSLVTDSAAAATAIACGTKTYNHGVGVDPDRKKLVSCAEVAKAKGRKVGIVTTVTINHATPAGFYAHRADRNDGYGIGLDLIASNFDFFAGGGCDRHDDKSHKEYKGDIYELAKKSGYTFAKQNRKAFDAMKPGTKSWYVASSGVMPYTIDADDWKDVPTLAELTEKALKMLENPNGFFLMVEAGKIDYAGHANDAAANLREVLALDDAVKVALKYHKKHPDTLVIVTGDHETGGMTMGLANTGYAFYMDRLASQKRSADALGAYVNAKKPQSFAEVKDFITENYGLSGKELESVERAFGGDMVSAVKRAVSAKCGIGWTSNSHTALPVLTTSIGPGSDLFTGFIDNTDISKTIKSFFK
;
A
#
# COMPACT_ATOMS: atom_id res chain seq x y z
N MET A 1 -34.14 10.03 65.62
CA MET A 1 -34.67 9.70 64.33
C MET A 1 -33.77 10.34 63.24
N LYS A 2 -32.84 9.57 62.71
CA LYS A 2 -31.94 10.05 61.59
C LYS A 2 -32.55 9.55 60.30
N ARG A 3 -33.00 10.48 59.47
CA ARG A 3 -33.49 10.17 58.09
C ARG A 3 -32.31 10.05 57.15
N LEU A 4 -32.07 8.86 56.61
CA LEU A 4 -31.12 8.63 55.51
C LEU A 4 -31.81 9.03 54.18
N PHE A 5 -31.27 10.03 53.49
CA PHE A 5 -31.65 10.31 52.12
C PHE A 5 -30.74 9.48 51.21
N ALA A 6 -31.29 8.47 50.53
CA ALA A 6 -30.62 7.77 49.45
C ALA A 6 -30.80 8.57 48.16
N ILE A 7 -29.71 9.13 47.64
CA ILE A 7 -29.66 9.77 46.30
C ILE A 7 -29.47 8.66 45.29
N LEU A 8 -30.52 8.38 44.51
CA LEU A 8 -30.48 7.46 43.36
C LEU A 8 -29.82 8.21 42.20
N LEU A 9 -28.55 7.90 41.93
CA LEU A 9 -27.87 8.37 40.71
C LEU A 9 -28.33 7.50 39.55
N VAL A 10 -29.33 7.97 38.80
CA VAL A 10 -29.71 7.36 37.51
C VAL A 10 -28.66 7.78 36.46
N GLY A 11 -27.68 6.93 36.23
CA GLY A 11 -26.74 7.08 35.13
C GLY A 11 -27.46 6.93 33.79
N PHE A 12 -27.70 8.04 33.10
CA PHE A 12 -28.08 8.00 31.69
C PHE A 12 -26.87 7.47 30.91
N PHE A 13 -26.81 6.18 30.63
CA PHE A 13 -26.01 5.63 29.56
C PHE A 13 -26.65 6.05 28.21
N GLY A 14 -26.35 7.25 27.77
CA GLY A 14 -26.64 7.62 26.39
C GLY A 14 -25.86 6.68 25.48
N VAL A 15 -26.58 5.87 24.69
CA VAL A 15 -25.98 5.14 23.58
C VAL A 15 -25.45 6.20 22.62
N VAL A 16 -24.16 6.51 22.72
CA VAL A 16 -23.49 7.34 21.73
C VAL A 16 -23.51 6.52 20.44
N HIS A 17 -24.46 6.79 19.57
CA HIS A 17 -24.40 6.30 18.19
C HIS A 17 -23.11 6.84 17.60
N ALA A 18 -22.17 5.95 17.30
CA ALA A 18 -20.96 6.32 16.57
C ALA A 18 -21.39 7.08 15.30
N ALA A 19 -20.93 8.32 15.16
CA ALA A 19 -21.31 9.14 14.01
C ALA A 19 -20.90 8.41 12.71
N THR A 20 -21.84 8.25 11.78
CA THR A 20 -21.58 7.56 10.51
C THR A 20 -20.71 8.43 9.60
N PRO A 21 -19.57 7.97 9.11
CA PRO A 21 -18.71 8.74 8.22
C PRO A 21 -19.39 8.98 6.86
N LYS A 22 -19.29 10.21 6.38
CA LYS A 22 -19.69 10.56 5.01
C LYS A 22 -18.62 10.11 4.01
N ASN A 23 -17.35 10.28 4.36
CA ASN A 23 -16.22 9.90 3.52
C ASN A 23 -15.41 8.80 4.23
N VAL A 24 -14.90 7.85 3.46
CA VAL A 24 -13.99 6.82 3.97
C VAL A 24 -12.73 6.79 3.10
N ILE A 25 -11.57 6.90 3.74
CA ILE A 25 -10.26 6.77 3.10
C ILE A 25 -9.57 5.58 3.76
N LEU A 26 -9.28 4.56 2.97
CA LEU A 26 -8.58 3.35 3.39
C LEU A 26 -7.19 3.31 2.76
N PHE A 27 -6.15 3.37 3.58
CA PHE A 27 -4.78 3.17 3.18
C PHE A 27 -4.35 1.73 3.43
N ILE A 28 -3.68 1.13 2.46
CA ILE A 28 -3.08 -0.21 2.55
C ILE A 28 -1.60 -0.09 2.21
N GLY A 29 -0.73 -0.42 3.17
CA GLY A 29 0.67 -0.70 2.90
C GLY A 29 0.81 -2.18 2.59
N ASP A 30 0.97 -2.53 1.31
CA ASP A 30 1.18 -3.92 0.89
C ASP A 30 2.51 -4.42 1.48
N GLY A 31 2.48 -5.55 2.19
CA GLY A 31 3.64 -6.10 2.88
C GLY A 31 4.07 -5.34 4.16
N MET A 32 3.24 -4.42 4.67
CA MET A 32 3.57 -3.53 5.79
C MET A 32 3.03 -4.04 7.12
N SER A 33 3.89 -4.58 7.96
CA SER A 33 3.59 -4.89 9.37
C SER A 33 4.35 -3.96 10.32
N THR A 34 4.35 -4.32 11.60
CA THR A 34 5.02 -3.54 12.66
C THR A 34 6.51 -3.30 12.41
N PRO A 35 7.33 -4.29 11.97
CA PRO A 35 8.75 -4.04 11.74
C PRO A 35 9.02 -2.95 10.69
N GLN A 36 8.29 -2.96 9.57
CA GLN A 36 8.43 -1.97 8.51
C GLN A 36 8.05 -0.57 9.02
N ARG A 37 6.92 -0.45 9.75
CA ARG A 37 6.43 0.82 10.32
C ARG A 37 7.41 1.38 11.36
N MET A 38 7.91 0.53 12.27
CA MET A 38 8.85 0.95 13.32
C MET A 38 10.20 1.36 12.76
N THR A 39 10.75 0.61 11.80
CA THR A 39 12.01 0.96 11.15
C THR A 39 11.90 2.32 10.44
N ALA A 40 10.78 2.56 9.75
CA ALA A 40 10.54 3.82 9.07
C ALA A 40 10.38 5.00 10.06
N GLU A 41 9.73 4.78 11.21
CA GLU A 41 9.60 5.82 12.24
C GLU A 41 10.94 6.20 12.86
N GLU A 42 11.75 5.21 13.25
CA GLU A 42 13.09 5.46 13.81
C GLU A 42 13.99 6.18 12.79
N PHE A 43 13.89 5.80 11.51
CA PHE A 43 14.59 6.52 10.45
C PHE A 43 14.09 7.97 10.32
N ALA A 44 12.80 8.20 10.32
CA ALA A 44 12.22 9.54 10.21
C ALA A 44 12.66 10.44 11.37
N ILE A 45 12.64 9.93 12.61
CA ILE A 45 13.10 10.66 13.79
C ILE A 45 14.59 11.02 13.67
N LYS A 46 15.42 10.07 13.20
CA LYS A 46 16.84 10.27 13.03
C LYS A 46 17.15 11.28 11.91
N ASP A 47 16.33 11.31 10.86
CA ASP A 47 16.42 12.26 9.74
C ASP A 47 15.83 13.65 10.08
N GLY A 48 15.48 13.88 11.34
CA GLY A 48 14.92 15.16 11.83
C GLY A 48 13.46 15.38 11.47
N ARG A 49 12.74 14.36 10.99
CA ARG A 49 11.30 14.40 10.79
C ARG A 49 10.56 14.20 12.12
N SER A 50 9.30 14.58 12.15
CA SER A 50 8.41 14.19 13.26
C SER A 50 8.11 12.69 13.21
N LYS A 51 7.51 12.16 14.30
CA LYS A 51 6.93 10.82 14.34
C LYS A 51 5.96 10.59 13.18
N LEU A 52 5.85 9.34 12.71
CA LEU A 52 4.95 8.99 11.61
C LEU A 52 3.48 9.10 12.02
N PHE A 53 2.66 9.74 11.20
CA PHE A 53 1.23 9.86 11.43
C PHE A 53 0.55 8.50 11.53
N ILE A 54 0.94 7.54 10.66
CA ILE A 54 0.36 6.18 10.62
C ILE A 54 0.48 5.43 11.94
N ASN A 55 1.48 5.74 12.79
CA ASN A 55 1.71 5.07 14.08
C ASN A 55 0.99 5.77 15.24
N HIS A 56 0.54 7.01 15.05
CA HIS A 56 0.02 7.86 16.11
C HIS A 56 -1.45 8.27 15.91
N LEU A 57 -2.21 7.58 15.04
CA LEU A 57 -3.65 7.75 14.97
C LEU A 57 -4.28 7.23 16.27
N PRO A 58 -5.39 7.83 16.74
CA PRO A 58 -5.90 7.60 18.10
C PRO A 58 -6.43 6.20 18.37
N MET A 59 -6.93 5.48 17.33
CA MET A 59 -7.44 4.13 17.48
C MET A 59 -6.48 3.14 16.83
N GLN A 60 -6.25 2.01 17.50
CA GLN A 60 -5.29 1.00 17.04
C GLN A 60 -5.81 -0.41 17.30
N ALA A 61 -5.61 -1.30 16.34
CA ALA A 61 -5.92 -2.72 16.42
C ALA A 61 -4.76 -3.55 15.86
N THR A 62 -4.52 -4.70 16.46
CA THR A 62 -3.73 -5.77 15.84
C THR A 62 -4.65 -6.57 14.92
N THR A 63 -4.27 -6.73 13.65
CA THR A 63 -5.12 -7.34 12.62
C THR A 63 -4.53 -8.64 12.11
N ARG A 64 -5.32 -9.71 12.19
CA ARG A 64 -4.99 -11.03 11.64
C ARG A 64 -5.24 -11.04 10.13
N THR A 65 -4.32 -11.63 9.36
CA THR A 65 -4.29 -11.53 7.89
C THR A 65 -4.42 -12.85 7.12
N CYS A 66 -4.53 -14.02 7.77
CA CYS A 66 -4.59 -15.32 7.10
C CYS A 66 -5.65 -15.37 5.98
N SER A 67 -5.38 -16.18 4.95
CA SER A 67 -6.38 -16.56 3.93
C SER A 67 -7.22 -17.76 4.38
N ALA A 68 -8.19 -18.18 3.55
CA ALA A 68 -8.94 -19.41 3.79
C ALA A 68 -8.10 -20.67 3.55
N SER A 69 -7.04 -20.57 2.73
CA SER A 69 -6.21 -21.73 2.35
C SER A 69 -4.86 -21.79 3.07
N SER A 70 -4.43 -20.73 3.75
CA SER A 70 -3.10 -20.66 4.38
C SER A 70 -3.05 -19.64 5.53
N LEU A 71 -2.21 -19.92 6.55
CA LEU A 71 -1.85 -18.92 7.55
C LEU A 71 -1.06 -17.76 6.94
N VAL A 72 -0.27 -18.03 5.91
CA VAL A 72 0.44 -17.02 5.12
C VAL A 72 -0.42 -16.67 3.91
N THR A 73 -1.00 -15.49 3.93
CA THR A 73 -1.84 -14.99 2.84
C THR A 73 -1.02 -14.43 1.69
N ASP A 74 -1.61 -14.38 0.50
CA ASP A 74 -1.14 -13.49 -0.56
C ASP A 74 -1.98 -12.20 -0.60
N SER A 75 -1.53 -11.20 -1.37
CA SER A 75 -2.23 -9.90 -1.49
C SER A 75 -3.65 -10.05 -2.05
N ALA A 76 -3.90 -11.04 -2.93
CA ALA A 76 -5.23 -11.24 -3.52
C ALA A 76 -6.27 -11.65 -2.46
N ALA A 77 -5.94 -12.67 -1.66
CA ALA A 77 -6.81 -13.14 -0.59
C ALA A 77 -6.94 -12.10 0.54
N ALA A 78 -5.84 -11.42 0.89
CA ALA A 78 -5.86 -10.38 1.91
C ALA A 78 -6.70 -9.17 1.48
N ALA A 79 -6.49 -8.65 0.27
CA ALA A 79 -7.29 -7.55 -0.26
C ALA A 79 -8.77 -7.94 -0.42
N THR A 80 -9.07 -9.17 -0.85
CA THR A 80 -10.45 -9.67 -0.88
C THR A 80 -11.07 -9.67 0.51
N ALA A 81 -10.35 -10.10 1.54
CA ALA A 81 -10.84 -10.06 2.92
C ALA A 81 -11.11 -8.63 3.38
N ILE A 82 -10.16 -7.70 3.12
CA ILE A 82 -10.27 -6.28 3.47
C ILE A 82 -11.39 -5.57 2.69
N ALA A 83 -11.58 -5.91 1.41
CA ALA A 83 -12.58 -5.27 0.55
C ALA A 83 -13.96 -5.90 0.69
N CYS A 84 -14.06 -7.23 0.79
CA CYS A 84 -15.33 -7.95 0.73
C CYS A 84 -15.84 -8.43 2.10
N GLY A 85 -14.97 -8.53 3.12
CA GLY A 85 -15.33 -9.02 4.47
C GLY A 85 -15.50 -10.54 4.53
N THR A 86 -14.89 -11.26 3.60
CA THR A 86 -14.95 -12.73 3.48
C THR A 86 -13.56 -13.25 3.11
N LYS A 87 -13.10 -14.31 3.80
CA LYS A 87 -11.84 -14.97 3.45
C LYS A 87 -12.00 -15.74 2.14
N THR A 88 -10.93 -15.72 1.32
CA THR A 88 -10.79 -16.55 0.13
C THR A 88 -9.44 -17.29 0.11
N TYR A 89 -9.23 -18.16 -0.86
CA TYR A 89 -7.96 -18.85 -1.07
C TYR A 89 -6.91 -17.89 -1.68
N ASN A 90 -5.63 -18.21 -1.47
CA ASN A 90 -4.55 -17.46 -2.12
C ASN A 90 -4.76 -17.45 -3.65
N HIS A 91 -4.49 -16.33 -4.31
CA HIS A 91 -4.78 -15.98 -5.70
C HIS A 91 -6.22 -15.57 -6.02
N GLY A 92 -7.22 -15.85 -5.18
CA GLY A 92 -8.61 -15.44 -5.42
C GLY A 92 -8.83 -13.94 -5.25
N VAL A 93 -9.45 -13.28 -6.23
CA VAL A 93 -9.71 -11.83 -6.24
C VAL A 93 -11.22 -11.59 -6.25
N GLY A 94 -11.77 -10.99 -5.19
CA GLY A 94 -13.19 -10.65 -5.08
C GLY A 94 -14.15 -11.82 -5.22
N VAL A 95 -13.71 -13.02 -4.90
CA VAL A 95 -14.49 -14.26 -4.92
C VAL A 95 -14.38 -15.01 -3.58
N ASP A 96 -15.37 -15.82 -3.25
CA ASP A 96 -15.35 -16.72 -2.10
C ASP A 96 -14.54 -18.02 -2.39
N PRO A 97 -14.37 -18.93 -1.42
CA PRO A 97 -13.70 -20.19 -1.64
C PRO A 97 -14.32 -21.07 -2.73
N ASP A 98 -15.62 -20.91 -3.00
CA ASP A 98 -16.34 -21.60 -4.07
C ASP A 98 -16.28 -20.85 -5.41
N ARG A 99 -15.49 -19.80 -5.52
CA ARG A 99 -15.31 -18.92 -6.70
C ARG A 99 -16.56 -18.09 -7.06
N LYS A 100 -17.49 -17.93 -6.13
CA LYS A 100 -18.66 -17.06 -6.32
C LYS A 100 -18.24 -15.60 -6.06
N LYS A 101 -18.78 -14.69 -6.86
CA LYS A 101 -18.51 -13.25 -6.71
C LYS A 101 -18.93 -12.73 -5.35
N LEU A 102 -18.06 -11.97 -4.73
CA LEU A 102 -18.33 -11.21 -3.52
C LEU A 102 -18.58 -9.74 -3.88
N VAL A 103 -19.25 -9.01 -3.00
CA VAL A 103 -19.46 -7.58 -3.17
C VAL A 103 -18.49 -6.84 -2.25
N SER A 104 -17.66 -5.96 -2.80
CA SER A 104 -16.71 -5.15 -2.03
C SER A 104 -17.39 -3.97 -1.33
N CYS A 105 -16.72 -3.38 -0.33
CA CYS A 105 -17.17 -2.13 0.30
C CYS A 105 -17.14 -0.94 -0.70
N ALA A 106 -16.25 -0.96 -1.69
CA ALA A 106 -16.19 0.02 -2.76
C ALA A 106 -17.41 -0.06 -3.68
N GLU A 107 -17.83 -1.26 -4.07
CA GLU A 107 -19.05 -1.47 -4.85
C GLU A 107 -20.31 -1.08 -4.08
N VAL A 108 -20.36 -1.38 -2.76
CA VAL A 108 -21.46 -0.90 -1.89
C VAL A 108 -21.49 0.62 -1.86
N ALA A 109 -20.33 1.28 -1.69
CA ALA A 109 -20.26 2.75 -1.74
C ALA A 109 -20.78 3.30 -3.06
N LYS A 110 -20.35 2.72 -4.18
CA LYS A 110 -20.82 3.11 -5.53
C LYS A 110 -22.32 2.93 -5.68
N ALA A 111 -22.87 1.81 -5.27
CA ALA A 111 -24.31 1.52 -5.33
C ALA A 111 -25.16 2.49 -4.46
N LYS A 112 -24.55 3.07 -3.42
CA LYS A 112 -25.19 4.11 -2.56
C LYS A 112 -24.96 5.54 -3.07
N GLY A 113 -24.53 5.72 -4.32
CA GLY A 113 -24.34 7.03 -4.96
C GLY A 113 -23.11 7.80 -4.46
N ARG A 114 -22.18 7.14 -3.75
CA ARG A 114 -20.89 7.71 -3.39
C ARG A 114 -19.94 7.62 -4.57
N LYS A 115 -19.00 8.56 -4.68
CA LYS A 115 -17.90 8.41 -5.62
C LYS A 115 -16.88 7.42 -5.08
N VAL A 116 -16.19 6.72 -5.99
CA VAL A 116 -15.17 5.72 -5.63
C VAL A 116 -13.87 5.99 -6.39
N GLY A 117 -12.77 5.96 -5.66
CA GLY A 117 -11.42 6.09 -6.20
C GLY A 117 -10.51 4.97 -5.74
N ILE A 118 -9.60 4.57 -6.62
CA ILE A 118 -8.55 3.58 -6.37
C ILE A 118 -7.22 4.19 -6.81
N VAL A 119 -6.28 4.26 -5.87
CA VAL A 119 -4.92 4.79 -6.09
C VAL A 119 -3.91 3.76 -5.64
N THR A 120 -2.83 3.56 -6.41
CA THR A 120 -1.77 2.60 -6.07
C THR A 120 -0.41 3.01 -6.62
N THR A 121 0.66 2.49 -6.05
CA THR A 121 2.02 2.63 -6.59
C THR A 121 2.45 1.42 -7.45
N VAL A 122 1.64 0.36 -7.51
CA VAL A 122 1.85 -0.79 -8.41
C VAL A 122 0.94 -0.70 -9.64
N THR A 123 0.86 -1.74 -10.46
CA THR A 123 -0.09 -1.75 -11.60
C THR A 123 -1.51 -1.67 -11.08
N ILE A 124 -2.37 -0.92 -11.80
CA ILE A 124 -3.74 -0.67 -11.34
C ILE A 124 -4.57 -1.95 -11.23
N ASN A 125 -4.19 -2.99 -11.97
CA ASN A 125 -4.80 -4.32 -11.94
C ASN A 125 -3.99 -5.33 -11.13
N HIS A 126 -3.05 -4.88 -10.26
CA HIS A 126 -2.43 -5.72 -9.23
C HIS A 126 -3.51 -6.26 -8.28
N ALA A 127 -3.18 -7.33 -7.56
CA ALA A 127 -4.13 -8.07 -6.73
C ALA A 127 -4.82 -7.20 -5.68
N THR A 128 -4.09 -6.28 -5.03
CA THR A 128 -4.63 -5.44 -3.94
C THR A 128 -5.68 -4.44 -4.43
N PRO A 129 -5.41 -3.57 -5.43
CA PRO A 129 -6.45 -2.70 -5.96
C PRO A 129 -7.59 -3.49 -6.60
N ALA A 130 -7.28 -4.62 -7.28
CA ALA A 130 -8.27 -5.48 -7.93
C ALA A 130 -9.31 -6.06 -6.95
N GLY A 131 -8.92 -6.36 -5.71
CA GLY A 131 -9.84 -6.85 -4.68
C GLY A 131 -11.04 -5.95 -4.39
N PHE A 132 -10.98 -4.67 -4.79
CA PHE A 132 -12.06 -3.69 -4.59
C PHE A 132 -13.05 -3.59 -5.75
N TYR A 133 -12.71 -4.11 -6.96
CA TYR A 133 -13.54 -3.96 -8.16
C TYR A 133 -13.60 -5.19 -9.07
N ALA A 134 -12.74 -6.20 -8.88
CA ALA A 134 -12.65 -7.37 -9.76
C ALA A 134 -13.12 -8.66 -9.08
N HIS A 135 -13.55 -9.62 -9.91
CA HIS A 135 -14.06 -10.91 -9.45
C HIS A 135 -13.46 -12.03 -10.31
N ARG A 136 -12.22 -12.43 -9.99
CA ARG A 136 -11.45 -13.41 -10.75
C ARG A 136 -10.95 -14.56 -9.85
N ALA A 137 -10.99 -15.76 -10.39
CA ALA A 137 -10.50 -16.94 -9.66
C ALA A 137 -8.97 -16.94 -9.49
N ASP A 138 -8.25 -16.13 -10.29
CA ASP A 138 -6.79 -16.04 -10.26
C ASP A 138 -6.35 -14.58 -10.50
N ARG A 139 -5.50 -14.06 -9.62
CA ARG A 139 -4.88 -12.73 -9.74
C ARG A 139 -4.02 -12.55 -11.01
N ASN A 140 -3.60 -13.64 -11.63
CA ASN A 140 -2.83 -13.61 -12.86
C ASN A 140 -3.68 -13.34 -14.12
N ASP A 141 -5.00 -13.27 -13.99
CA ASP A 141 -5.92 -12.87 -15.06
C ASP A 141 -5.92 -11.35 -15.25
N GLY A 142 -4.75 -10.79 -15.58
CA GLY A 142 -4.54 -9.33 -15.67
C GLY A 142 -5.47 -8.64 -16.67
N TYR A 143 -5.74 -9.26 -17.83
CA TYR A 143 -6.68 -8.72 -18.82
C TYR A 143 -8.12 -8.73 -18.30
N GLY A 144 -8.57 -9.85 -17.72
CA GLY A 144 -9.89 -9.97 -17.14
C GLY A 144 -10.11 -8.97 -16.00
N ILE A 145 -9.12 -8.76 -15.12
CA ILE A 145 -9.15 -7.73 -14.08
C ILE A 145 -9.27 -6.33 -14.71
N GLY A 146 -8.58 -6.07 -15.84
CA GLY A 146 -8.72 -4.82 -16.59
C GLY A 146 -10.14 -4.60 -17.15
N LEU A 147 -10.82 -5.66 -17.60
CA LEU A 147 -12.24 -5.59 -18.00
C LEU A 147 -13.14 -5.27 -16.80
N ASP A 148 -12.88 -5.88 -15.64
CA ASP A 148 -13.65 -5.66 -14.41
C ASP A 148 -13.45 -4.23 -13.89
N LEU A 149 -12.25 -3.63 -14.03
CA LEU A 149 -11.98 -2.21 -13.73
C LEU A 149 -12.95 -1.31 -14.50
N ILE A 150 -13.08 -1.51 -15.80
CA ILE A 150 -13.99 -0.72 -16.64
C ILE A 150 -15.45 -0.95 -16.22
N ALA A 151 -15.82 -2.21 -15.97
CA ALA A 151 -17.17 -2.60 -15.57
C ALA A 151 -17.59 -2.03 -14.20
N SER A 152 -16.64 -1.80 -13.29
CA SER A 152 -16.86 -1.21 -11.97
C SER A 152 -17.49 0.19 -12.04
N ASN A 153 -17.22 0.90 -13.13
CA ASN A 153 -17.68 2.28 -13.34
C ASN A 153 -17.28 3.22 -12.18
N PHE A 154 -16.15 2.98 -11.52
CA PHE A 154 -15.63 3.86 -10.47
C PHE A 154 -15.19 5.20 -11.05
N ASP A 155 -15.03 6.20 -10.19
CA ASP A 155 -14.92 7.59 -10.63
C ASP A 155 -13.47 8.03 -10.85
N PHE A 156 -12.51 7.41 -10.14
CA PHE A 156 -11.10 7.78 -10.26
C PHE A 156 -10.18 6.58 -10.11
N PHE A 157 -9.28 6.40 -11.06
CA PHE A 157 -8.17 5.46 -10.99
C PHE A 157 -6.86 6.20 -11.22
N ALA A 158 -5.84 5.92 -10.39
CA ALA A 158 -4.50 6.43 -10.61
C ALA A 158 -3.44 5.47 -10.07
N GLY A 159 -2.33 5.34 -10.80
CA GLY A 159 -1.22 4.49 -10.38
C GLY A 159 -0.35 4.03 -11.52
N GLY A 160 0.25 2.86 -11.39
CA GLY A 160 1.00 2.22 -12.45
C GLY A 160 0.14 1.81 -13.66
N GLY A 161 0.75 1.14 -14.62
CA GLY A 161 0.10 0.65 -15.83
C GLY A 161 -0.97 -0.42 -15.55
N CYS A 162 -1.58 -0.90 -16.61
CA CYS A 162 -2.44 -2.08 -16.56
C CYS A 162 -1.69 -3.23 -17.23
N ASP A 163 -1.34 -4.24 -16.44
CA ASP A 163 -0.64 -5.41 -16.96
C ASP A 163 -1.53 -6.16 -17.96
N ARG A 164 -0.91 -6.71 -19.03
CA ARG A 164 -1.63 -7.41 -20.11
C ARG A 164 -2.80 -6.65 -20.72
N HIS A 165 -2.74 -5.32 -20.78
CA HIS A 165 -3.85 -4.46 -21.25
C HIS A 165 -4.30 -4.74 -22.69
N ASP A 166 -3.47 -5.35 -23.54
CA ASP A 166 -3.78 -5.74 -24.94
C ASP A 166 -3.49 -7.23 -25.17
N ASP A 167 -3.91 -8.11 -24.25
CA ASP A 167 -3.72 -9.56 -24.39
C ASP A 167 -4.70 -10.15 -25.40
N LYS A 168 -4.29 -10.15 -26.68
CA LYS A 168 -5.10 -10.68 -27.80
C LYS A 168 -5.37 -12.18 -27.70
N SER A 169 -4.62 -12.90 -26.87
CA SER A 169 -4.84 -14.35 -26.64
C SER A 169 -5.91 -14.64 -25.59
N HIS A 170 -6.33 -13.62 -24.83
CA HIS A 170 -7.30 -13.80 -23.77
C HIS A 170 -8.69 -14.16 -24.33
N LYS A 171 -9.34 -15.17 -23.72
CA LYS A 171 -10.66 -15.68 -24.17
C LYS A 171 -11.78 -14.63 -24.17
N GLU A 172 -11.68 -13.61 -23.31
CA GLU A 172 -12.63 -12.49 -23.19
C GLU A 172 -12.13 -11.23 -23.93
N TYR A 173 -11.15 -11.34 -24.86
CA TYR A 173 -10.56 -10.19 -25.52
C TYR A 173 -11.62 -9.35 -26.25
N LYS A 174 -11.64 -8.04 -25.96
CA LYS A 174 -12.55 -7.05 -26.56
C LYS A 174 -11.82 -5.82 -27.14
N GLY A 175 -10.49 -5.84 -27.10
CA GLY A 175 -9.63 -4.73 -27.50
C GLY A 175 -8.71 -4.25 -26.37
N ASP A 176 -7.88 -3.28 -26.66
CA ASP A 176 -6.98 -2.66 -25.67
C ASP A 176 -7.79 -2.04 -24.51
N ILE A 177 -7.44 -2.39 -23.28
CA ILE A 177 -8.14 -1.92 -22.05
C ILE A 177 -8.15 -0.40 -21.95
N TYR A 178 -7.07 0.30 -22.35
CA TYR A 178 -7.03 1.75 -22.32
C TYR A 178 -8.00 2.38 -23.34
N GLU A 179 -8.14 1.78 -24.51
CA GLU A 179 -9.09 2.24 -25.51
C GLU A 179 -10.54 1.93 -25.08
N LEU A 180 -10.76 0.79 -24.45
CA LEU A 180 -12.08 0.46 -23.87
C LEU A 180 -12.45 1.43 -22.75
N ALA A 181 -11.50 1.84 -21.89
CA ALA A 181 -11.74 2.83 -20.86
C ALA A 181 -12.17 4.19 -21.44
N LYS A 182 -11.47 4.68 -22.48
CA LYS A 182 -11.85 5.91 -23.17
C LYS A 182 -13.27 5.83 -23.76
N LYS A 183 -13.61 4.71 -24.43
CA LYS A 183 -14.95 4.46 -24.95
C LYS A 183 -16.02 4.40 -23.87
N SER A 184 -15.64 3.98 -22.65
CA SER A 184 -16.52 3.94 -21.48
C SER A 184 -16.62 5.29 -20.74
N GLY A 185 -16.07 6.35 -21.30
CA GLY A 185 -16.21 7.73 -20.81
C GLY A 185 -15.17 8.14 -19.77
N TYR A 186 -14.04 7.41 -19.63
CA TYR A 186 -12.93 7.86 -18.81
C TYR A 186 -12.11 8.93 -19.53
N THR A 187 -11.86 10.06 -18.86
CA THR A 187 -10.78 10.97 -19.21
C THR A 187 -9.48 10.27 -18.89
N PHE A 188 -8.71 9.92 -19.91
CA PHE A 188 -7.52 9.07 -19.78
C PHE A 188 -6.25 9.87 -20.06
N ALA A 189 -5.24 9.75 -19.19
CA ALA A 189 -3.91 10.27 -19.41
C ALA A 189 -2.85 9.25 -18.97
N LYS A 190 -1.78 9.14 -19.74
CA LYS A 190 -0.67 8.23 -19.49
C LYS A 190 0.65 9.00 -19.54
N GLN A 191 1.43 8.91 -18.44
CA GLN A 191 2.78 9.48 -18.30
C GLN A 191 2.87 10.95 -18.78
N ASN A 192 1.84 11.73 -18.44
CA ASN A 192 1.74 13.12 -18.81
C ASN A 192 1.36 13.98 -17.60
N ARG A 193 2.35 14.58 -16.97
CA ARG A 193 2.20 15.41 -15.78
C ARG A 193 1.23 16.57 -16.01
N LYS A 194 1.33 17.27 -17.14
CA LYS A 194 0.41 18.40 -17.45
C LYS A 194 -1.05 17.94 -17.55
N ALA A 195 -1.29 16.77 -18.17
CA ALA A 195 -2.63 16.21 -18.26
C ALA A 195 -3.15 15.77 -16.88
N PHE A 196 -2.30 15.19 -16.02
CA PHE A 196 -2.64 14.89 -14.64
C PHE A 196 -3.05 16.15 -13.88
N ASP A 197 -2.23 17.20 -13.95
CA ASP A 197 -2.51 18.46 -13.26
C ASP A 197 -3.81 19.12 -13.76
N ALA A 198 -4.14 18.97 -15.03
CA ALA A 198 -5.35 19.51 -15.66
C ALA A 198 -6.63 18.72 -15.38
N MET A 199 -6.57 17.51 -14.81
CA MET A 199 -7.76 16.72 -14.45
C MET A 199 -8.67 17.47 -13.50
N LYS A 200 -9.97 17.53 -13.81
CA LYS A 200 -10.97 18.28 -13.05
C LYS A 200 -12.09 17.36 -12.53
N PRO A 201 -12.70 17.68 -11.37
CA PRO A 201 -13.89 16.98 -10.87
C PRO A 201 -15.03 16.93 -11.89
N GLY A 202 -15.94 15.97 -11.74
CA GLY A 202 -17.15 15.86 -12.57
C GLY A 202 -17.06 14.86 -13.72
N THR A 203 -15.86 14.35 -14.02
CA THR A 203 -15.66 13.31 -15.03
C THR A 203 -15.00 12.06 -14.39
N LYS A 204 -15.32 10.88 -14.91
CA LYS A 204 -14.55 9.68 -14.58
C LYS A 204 -13.16 9.83 -15.18
N SER A 205 -12.12 9.53 -14.40
CA SER A 205 -10.75 9.76 -14.85
C SER A 205 -9.85 8.59 -14.48
N TRP A 206 -8.94 8.28 -15.39
CA TRP A 206 -7.88 7.30 -15.14
C TRP A 206 -6.52 7.88 -15.53
N TYR A 207 -5.63 8.01 -14.55
CA TYR A 207 -4.24 8.43 -14.76
C TYR A 207 -3.27 7.27 -14.61
N VAL A 208 -2.46 7.03 -15.64
CA VAL A 208 -1.40 6.02 -15.65
C VAL A 208 -0.05 6.73 -15.49
N ALA A 209 0.54 6.63 -14.31
CA ALA A 209 1.78 7.32 -13.94
C ALA A 209 3.04 6.66 -14.56
N SER A 210 3.00 5.34 -14.77
CA SER A 210 4.10 4.54 -15.31
C SER A 210 3.54 3.44 -16.21
N SER A 211 4.33 2.90 -17.14
CA SER A 211 3.89 1.77 -17.98
C SER A 211 3.76 0.45 -17.22
N GLY A 212 4.52 0.26 -16.16
CA GLY A 212 4.45 -0.85 -15.22
C GLY A 212 4.12 -0.34 -13.82
N VAL A 213 4.81 -0.84 -12.79
CA VAL A 213 4.76 -0.28 -11.44
C VAL A 213 5.41 1.10 -11.41
N MET A 214 5.06 1.93 -10.44
CA MET A 214 5.72 3.21 -10.23
C MET A 214 7.17 2.99 -9.74
N PRO A 215 8.08 3.94 -10.00
CA PRO A 215 9.45 3.86 -9.49
C PRO A 215 9.47 3.87 -7.96
N TYR A 216 10.55 3.36 -7.36
CA TYR A 216 10.76 3.51 -5.93
C TYR A 216 10.99 4.97 -5.53
N THR A 217 10.45 5.36 -4.39
CA THR A 217 10.63 6.72 -3.83
C THR A 217 12.10 7.08 -3.61
N ILE A 218 12.95 6.09 -3.26
CA ILE A 218 14.41 6.30 -3.13
C ILE A 218 15.09 6.69 -4.44
N ASP A 219 14.48 6.37 -5.58
CA ASP A 219 15.00 6.68 -6.93
C ASP A 219 14.26 7.87 -7.58
N ALA A 220 13.47 8.64 -6.80
CA ALA A 220 12.58 9.70 -7.32
C ALA A 220 13.29 10.79 -8.13
N ASP A 221 14.58 11.04 -7.87
CA ASP A 221 15.36 12.04 -8.61
C ASP A 221 15.44 11.76 -10.10
N ASP A 222 15.32 10.48 -10.50
CA ASP A 222 15.32 10.05 -11.91
C ASP A 222 13.92 10.18 -12.56
N TRP A 223 12.87 10.46 -11.76
CA TRP A 223 11.45 10.37 -12.18
C TRP A 223 10.63 11.61 -11.80
N LYS A 224 11.19 12.80 -12.00
CA LYS A 224 10.62 14.09 -11.55
C LYS A 224 9.21 14.39 -12.07
N ASP A 225 8.82 13.83 -13.21
CA ASP A 225 7.48 14.02 -13.80
C ASP A 225 6.44 12.99 -13.31
N VAL A 226 6.87 11.97 -12.53
CA VAL A 226 5.96 10.99 -11.96
C VAL A 226 5.40 11.53 -10.64
N PRO A 227 4.06 11.66 -10.50
CA PRO A 227 3.46 12.12 -9.25
C PRO A 227 3.77 11.17 -8.09
N THR A 228 4.03 11.71 -6.92
CA THR A 228 4.16 10.94 -5.67
C THR A 228 2.81 10.37 -5.23
N LEU A 229 2.82 9.37 -4.33
CA LEU A 229 1.59 8.82 -3.76
C LEU A 229 0.77 9.90 -3.03
N ALA A 230 1.43 10.86 -2.38
CA ALA A 230 0.78 12.00 -1.75
C ALA A 230 0.05 12.89 -2.77
N GLU A 231 0.68 13.19 -3.92
CA GLU A 231 0.06 13.98 -4.99
C GLU A 231 -1.10 13.23 -5.66
N LEU A 232 -0.97 11.91 -5.87
CA LEU A 232 -2.07 11.08 -6.37
C LEU A 232 -3.24 11.08 -5.39
N THR A 233 -2.97 10.99 -4.08
CA THR A 233 -3.99 11.06 -3.02
C THR A 233 -4.68 12.42 -2.99
N GLU A 234 -3.93 13.51 -3.07
CA GLU A 234 -4.49 14.86 -3.11
C GLU A 234 -5.40 15.07 -4.33
N LYS A 235 -4.95 14.58 -5.49
CA LYS A 235 -5.76 14.63 -6.72
C LYS A 235 -7.03 13.80 -6.55
N ALA A 236 -6.95 12.57 -6.02
CA ALA A 236 -8.10 11.71 -5.79
C ALA A 236 -9.15 12.39 -4.88
N LEU A 237 -8.73 13.00 -3.78
CA LEU A 237 -9.62 13.72 -2.88
C LEU A 237 -10.40 14.82 -3.61
N LYS A 238 -9.71 15.63 -4.45
CA LYS A 238 -10.35 16.67 -5.26
C LYS A 238 -11.34 16.11 -6.30
N MET A 239 -10.98 14.99 -6.95
CA MET A 239 -11.82 14.34 -7.98
C MET A 239 -13.07 13.67 -7.40
N LEU A 240 -13.02 13.23 -6.15
CA LEU A 240 -14.07 12.48 -5.49
C LEU A 240 -15.03 13.34 -4.66
N GLU A 241 -14.78 14.62 -4.48
CA GLU A 241 -15.71 15.50 -3.78
C GLU A 241 -17.14 15.36 -4.34
N ASN A 242 -18.10 15.08 -3.44
CA ASN A 242 -19.47 14.75 -3.81
C ASN A 242 -20.40 14.98 -2.61
N PRO A 243 -21.61 15.53 -2.82
CA PRO A 243 -22.60 15.70 -1.75
C PRO A 243 -22.90 14.41 -0.97
N ASN A 244 -22.89 13.24 -1.63
CA ASN A 244 -23.13 11.94 -1.01
C ASN A 244 -21.88 11.34 -0.34
N GLY A 245 -20.72 12.01 -0.42
CA GLY A 245 -19.44 11.49 0.05
C GLY A 245 -18.77 10.50 -0.90
N PHE A 246 -17.67 9.90 -0.45
CA PHE A 246 -16.86 9.00 -1.27
C PHE A 246 -16.24 7.86 -0.47
N PHE A 247 -15.77 6.85 -1.19
CA PHE A 247 -14.82 5.85 -0.75
C PHE A 247 -13.53 5.98 -1.58
N LEU A 248 -12.39 6.06 -0.91
CA LEU A 248 -11.06 6.11 -1.54
C LEU A 248 -10.18 5.03 -0.93
N MET A 249 -9.67 4.13 -1.77
CA MET A 249 -8.57 3.24 -1.42
C MET A 249 -7.25 3.79 -1.96
N VAL A 250 -6.21 3.82 -1.13
CA VAL A 250 -4.85 4.23 -1.49
C VAL A 250 -3.88 3.15 -1.06
N GLU A 251 -3.09 2.66 -1.99
CA GLU A 251 -2.13 1.60 -1.74
C GLU A 251 -0.69 2.06 -1.97
N ALA A 252 0.18 1.74 -1.00
CA ALA A 252 1.63 1.75 -1.17
C ALA A 252 2.12 0.33 -1.46
N GLY A 253 1.93 -0.13 -2.69
CA GLY A 253 2.23 -1.51 -3.10
C GLY A 253 3.74 -1.81 -3.19
N LYS A 254 4.57 -0.78 -3.31
CA LYS A 254 6.03 -0.95 -3.43
C LYS A 254 6.71 -1.31 -2.11
N ILE A 255 6.04 -1.22 -0.95
CA ILE A 255 6.59 -1.70 0.33
C ILE A 255 6.81 -3.21 0.24
N ASP A 256 5.84 -3.96 -0.32
CA ASP A 256 5.93 -5.39 -0.54
C ASP A 256 7.07 -5.77 -1.50
N TYR A 257 7.18 -5.10 -2.63
CA TYR A 257 8.25 -5.33 -3.60
C TYR A 257 9.64 -5.17 -2.95
N ALA A 258 9.82 -4.13 -2.14
CA ALA A 258 11.07 -3.92 -1.39
C ALA A 258 11.28 -4.98 -0.29
N GLY A 259 10.20 -5.46 0.34
CA GLY A 259 10.21 -6.59 1.27
C GLY A 259 10.69 -7.87 0.61
N HIS A 260 10.10 -8.26 -0.52
CA HIS A 260 10.52 -9.40 -1.34
C HIS A 260 11.98 -9.29 -1.79
N ALA A 261 12.41 -8.08 -2.11
CA ALA A 261 13.80 -7.81 -2.46
C ALA A 261 14.75 -7.84 -1.24
N ASN A 262 14.26 -7.80 0.00
CA ASN A 262 15.04 -7.54 1.21
C ASN A 262 15.87 -6.24 1.11
N ASP A 263 15.30 -5.21 0.48
CA ASP A 263 15.89 -3.88 0.32
C ASP A 263 15.35 -2.94 1.41
N ALA A 264 16.07 -2.86 2.52
CA ALA A 264 15.61 -2.15 3.70
C ALA A 264 15.40 -0.64 3.45
N ALA A 265 16.32 0.01 2.73
CA ALA A 265 16.24 1.44 2.50
C ALA A 265 15.13 1.82 1.51
N ALA A 266 14.87 0.99 0.49
CA ALA A 266 13.71 1.17 -0.38
C ALA A 266 12.42 0.94 0.41
N ASN A 267 12.34 -0.16 1.19
CA ASN A 267 11.15 -0.51 1.98
C ASN A 267 10.71 0.64 2.91
N LEU A 268 11.64 1.15 3.74
CA LEU A 268 11.28 2.22 4.67
C LEU A 268 10.86 3.52 3.97
N ARG A 269 11.47 3.86 2.81
CA ARG A 269 11.09 5.07 2.08
C ARG A 269 9.71 4.96 1.44
N GLU A 270 9.28 3.76 1.06
CA GLU A 270 7.90 3.52 0.62
C GLU A 270 6.91 3.68 1.79
N VAL A 271 7.28 3.26 3.02
CA VAL A 271 6.47 3.52 4.22
C VAL A 271 6.38 5.03 4.50
N LEU A 272 7.48 5.78 4.33
CA LEU A 272 7.47 7.24 4.46
C LEU A 272 6.58 7.90 3.40
N ALA A 273 6.58 7.40 2.16
CA ALA A 273 5.71 7.89 1.10
C ALA A 273 4.22 7.64 1.41
N LEU A 274 3.90 6.49 2.04
CA LEU A 274 2.55 6.22 2.55
C LEU A 274 2.18 7.21 3.66
N ASP A 275 3.08 7.48 4.60
CA ASP A 275 2.83 8.44 5.69
C ASP A 275 2.60 9.87 5.16
N ASP A 276 3.35 10.29 4.13
CA ASP A 276 3.11 11.57 3.46
C ASP A 276 1.72 11.61 2.79
N ALA A 277 1.24 10.51 2.21
CA ALA A 277 -0.10 10.41 1.66
C ALA A 277 -1.18 10.43 2.76
N VAL A 278 -0.94 9.76 3.89
CA VAL A 278 -1.81 9.82 5.08
C VAL A 278 -1.87 11.24 5.63
N LYS A 279 -0.75 11.96 5.67
CA LYS A 279 -0.73 13.38 6.06
C LYS A 279 -1.64 14.26 5.20
N VAL A 280 -1.75 13.97 3.89
CA VAL A 280 -2.72 14.64 2.99
C VAL A 280 -4.15 14.35 3.42
N ALA A 281 -4.47 13.07 3.70
CA ALA A 281 -5.80 12.68 4.16
C ALA A 281 -6.15 13.28 5.53
N LEU A 282 -5.20 13.41 6.45
CA LEU A 282 -5.42 14.05 7.74
C LEU A 282 -5.67 15.56 7.62
N LYS A 283 -5.00 16.24 6.68
CA LYS A 283 -5.32 17.64 6.35
C LYS A 283 -6.74 17.77 5.78
N TYR A 284 -7.18 16.81 4.98
CA TYR A 284 -8.55 16.76 4.48
C TYR A 284 -9.54 16.50 5.62
N HIS A 285 -9.32 15.47 6.45
CA HIS A 285 -10.13 15.15 7.62
C HIS A 285 -10.30 16.37 8.56
N LYS A 286 -9.25 17.14 8.80
CA LYS A 286 -9.34 18.37 9.64
C LYS A 286 -10.36 19.38 9.10
N LYS A 287 -10.54 19.45 7.77
CA LYS A 287 -11.53 20.33 7.11
C LYS A 287 -12.89 19.68 6.95
N HIS A 288 -12.93 18.35 6.92
CA HIS A 288 -14.10 17.50 6.71
C HIS A 288 -14.16 16.44 7.83
N PRO A 289 -14.57 16.82 9.05
CA PRO A 289 -14.52 15.93 10.23
C PRO A 289 -15.45 14.71 10.14
N ASP A 290 -16.34 14.67 9.16
CA ASP A 290 -17.17 13.54 8.77
C ASP A 290 -16.41 12.49 7.92
N THR A 291 -15.09 12.57 7.86
CA THR A 291 -14.21 11.64 7.14
C THR A 291 -13.57 10.63 8.09
N LEU A 292 -13.72 9.35 7.82
CA LEU A 292 -12.99 8.26 8.47
C LEU A 292 -11.72 7.96 7.68
N VAL A 293 -10.58 7.95 8.35
CA VAL A 293 -9.28 7.55 7.79
C VAL A 293 -8.83 6.27 8.49
N ILE A 294 -8.51 5.23 7.71
CA ILE A 294 -8.03 3.93 8.18
C ILE A 294 -6.69 3.66 7.50
N VAL A 295 -5.70 3.17 8.24
CA VAL A 295 -4.40 2.73 7.71
C VAL A 295 -4.13 1.32 8.19
N THR A 296 -3.91 0.39 7.26
CA THR A 296 -3.61 -1.03 7.57
C THR A 296 -2.52 -1.56 6.65
N GLY A 297 -2.01 -2.75 6.93
CA GLY A 297 -1.33 -3.61 5.97
C GLY A 297 -2.27 -4.74 5.52
N ASP A 298 -1.89 -5.45 4.50
CA ASP A 298 -2.57 -6.66 4.05
C ASP A 298 -1.87 -7.94 4.56
N HIS A 299 -0.55 -7.93 4.65
CA HIS A 299 0.34 -8.92 5.28
C HIS A 299 1.70 -8.30 5.60
N GLU A 300 2.61 -9.10 6.14
CA GLU A 300 4.02 -8.77 6.25
C GLU A 300 4.82 -9.46 5.15
N THR A 301 5.90 -8.82 4.67
CA THR A 301 6.79 -9.37 3.65
C THR A 301 8.25 -9.27 4.07
N GLY A 302 8.98 -10.38 3.89
CA GLY A 302 10.42 -10.49 4.14
C GLY A 302 10.77 -11.02 5.52
N GLY A 303 9.86 -11.01 6.48
CA GLY A 303 10.18 -11.35 7.88
C GLY A 303 11.23 -10.42 8.45
N MET A 304 11.04 -9.10 8.24
CA MET A 304 11.98 -8.05 8.66
C MET A 304 12.11 -7.98 10.17
N THR A 305 13.32 -7.78 10.67
CA THR A 305 13.59 -7.50 12.09
C THR A 305 14.58 -6.36 12.26
N MET A 306 14.37 -5.54 13.29
CA MET A 306 15.39 -4.65 13.84
C MET A 306 16.21 -5.43 14.86
N GLY A 307 17.38 -5.87 14.46
CA GLY A 307 18.26 -6.79 15.18
C GLY A 307 18.61 -7.99 14.31
N LEU A 308 19.89 -8.30 14.22
CA LEU A 308 20.44 -9.38 13.42
C LEU A 308 21.24 -10.32 14.32
N ALA A 309 21.25 -11.61 14.01
CA ALA A 309 22.09 -12.58 14.70
C ALA A 309 23.56 -12.13 14.70
N ASN A 310 24.23 -12.32 15.83
CA ASN A 310 25.64 -11.95 16.08
C ASN A 310 25.93 -10.43 16.14
N THR A 311 24.93 -9.55 16.16
CA THR A 311 25.13 -8.10 16.41
C THR A 311 24.88 -7.69 17.86
N GLY A 312 24.52 -8.62 18.75
CA GLY A 312 24.13 -8.34 20.13
C GLY A 312 22.88 -7.46 20.16
N TYR A 313 22.91 -6.38 20.93
CA TYR A 313 21.80 -5.39 21.04
C TYR A 313 22.01 -4.18 20.12
N ALA A 314 22.82 -4.31 19.06
CA ALA A 314 23.18 -3.20 18.18
C ALA A 314 22.22 -3.10 17.00
N PHE A 315 21.82 -1.85 16.71
CA PHE A 315 21.08 -1.44 15.53
C PHE A 315 21.57 -0.05 15.09
N TYR A 316 21.88 0.12 13.81
CA TYR A 316 22.59 1.30 13.30
C TYR A 316 21.80 2.00 12.19
N MET A 317 20.75 2.72 12.58
CA MET A 317 19.84 3.41 11.66
C MET A 317 20.55 4.43 10.76
N ASP A 318 21.55 5.15 11.29
CA ASP A 318 22.34 6.15 10.55
C ASP A 318 23.07 5.54 9.34
N ARG A 319 23.45 4.26 9.43
CA ARG A 319 24.09 3.56 8.31
C ARG A 319 23.13 3.27 7.16
N LEU A 320 21.84 3.11 7.46
CA LEU A 320 20.82 2.89 6.44
C LEU A 320 20.61 4.14 5.56
N ALA A 321 20.82 5.34 6.12
CA ALA A 321 20.74 6.59 5.38
C ALA A 321 21.82 6.69 4.27
N SER A 322 22.88 5.92 4.36
CA SER A 322 23.93 5.88 3.33
C SER A 322 23.50 5.21 2.01
N GLN A 323 22.42 4.42 2.03
CA GLN A 323 21.83 3.88 0.80
C GLN A 323 20.97 4.95 0.12
N LYS A 324 21.34 5.35 -1.11
CA LYS A 324 20.71 6.42 -1.89
C LYS A 324 19.95 5.90 -3.10
N ARG A 325 20.06 4.62 -3.44
CA ARG A 325 19.45 3.98 -4.60
C ARG A 325 18.84 2.64 -4.21
N SER A 326 17.77 2.22 -4.88
CA SER A 326 17.21 0.89 -4.71
C SER A 326 18.12 -0.21 -5.29
N ALA A 327 17.88 -1.44 -4.89
CA ALA A 327 18.52 -2.61 -5.50
C ALA A 327 18.16 -2.75 -7.00
N ASP A 328 16.94 -2.34 -7.39
CA ASP A 328 16.49 -2.31 -8.79
C ASP A 328 17.34 -1.34 -9.62
N ALA A 329 17.66 -0.16 -9.08
CA ALA A 329 18.54 0.81 -9.74
C ALA A 329 19.96 0.25 -9.94
N LEU A 330 20.48 -0.50 -8.97
CA LEU A 330 21.76 -1.20 -9.15
C LEU A 330 21.67 -2.25 -10.26
N GLY A 331 20.63 -3.07 -10.25
CA GLY A 331 20.40 -4.06 -11.29
C GLY A 331 20.32 -3.42 -12.69
N ALA A 332 19.58 -2.32 -12.82
CA ALA A 332 19.48 -1.57 -14.06
C ALA A 332 20.84 -1.00 -14.50
N TYR A 333 21.61 -0.42 -13.57
CA TYR A 333 22.94 0.09 -13.84
C TYR A 333 23.89 -1.00 -14.34
N VAL A 334 23.95 -2.15 -13.67
CA VAL A 334 24.78 -3.30 -14.04
C VAL A 334 24.37 -3.84 -15.41
N ASN A 335 23.08 -3.98 -15.67
CA ASN A 335 22.55 -4.48 -16.96
C ASN A 335 22.88 -3.54 -18.12
N ALA A 336 22.84 -2.23 -17.90
CA ALA A 336 23.18 -1.23 -18.91
C ALA A 336 24.68 -1.18 -19.19
N LYS A 337 25.49 -1.22 -18.12
CA LYS A 337 26.96 -1.07 -18.20
C LYS A 337 27.65 -2.35 -18.67
N LYS A 338 27.11 -3.53 -18.32
CA LYS A 338 27.71 -4.86 -18.60
C LYS A 338 29.18 -4.94 -18.18
N PRO A 339 29.52 -4.67 -16.90
CA PRO A 339 30.89 -4.52 -16.43
C PRO A 339 31.66 -5.83 -16.62
N GLN A 340 32.94 -5.70 -17.01
CA GLN A 340 33.86 -6.82 -17.19
C GLN A 340 34.67 -7.09 -15.92
N SER A 341 34.72 -6.14 -14.97
CA SER A 341 35.39 -6.24 -13.70
C SER A 341 34.64 -5.52 -12.59
N PHE A 342 34.86 -5.92 -11.34
CA PHE A 342 34.28 -5.23 -10.18
C PHE A 342 34.72 -3.77 -10.09
N ALA A 343 35.96 -3.45 -10.50
CA ALA A 343 36.49 -2.09 -10.50
C ALA A 343 35.59 -1.10 -11.26
N GLU A 344 34.89 -1.55 -12.31
CA GLU A 344 34.00 -0.70 -13.10
C GLU A 344 32.70 -0.29 -12.39
N VAL A 345 32.29 -1.01 -11.34
CA VAL A 345 31.05 -0.75 -10.57
C VAL A 345 31.31 -0.36 -9.11
N LYS A 346 32.56 -0.47 -8.67
CA LYS A 346 32.97 -0.23 -7.28
C LYS A 346 32.57 1.14 -6.77
N ASP A 347 32.89 2.19 -7.55
CA ASP A 347 32.59 3.57 -7.14
C ASP A 347 31.09 3.81 -7.05
N PHE A 348 30.31 3.31 -8.01
CA PHE A 348 28.85 3.39 -7.96
C PHE A 348 28.29 2.72 -6.68
N ILE A 349 28.80 1.54 -6.32
CA ILE A 349 28.37 0.82 -5.12
C ILE A 349 28.77 1.58 -3.85
N THR A 350 30.00 2.08 -3.78
CA THR A 350 30.49 2.85 -2.63
C THR A 350 29.67 4.12 -2.42
N GLU A 351 29.43 4.90 -3.46
CA GLU A 351 28.73 6.18 -3.40
C GLU A 351 27.24 6.04 -3.10
N ASN A 352 26.59 5.00 -3.64
CA ASN A 352 25.14 4.84 -3.56
C ASN A 352 24.67 3.89 -2.46
N TYR A 353 25.54 3.02 -1.94
CA TYR A 353 25.17 2.05 -0.88
C TYR A 353 26.04 2.20 0.38
N GLY A 354 27.02 3.11 0.35
CA GLY A 354 27.87 3.43 1.50
C GLY A 354 28.71 2.24 2.00
N LEU A 355 29.00 1.25 1.15
CA LEU A 355 29.77 0.07 1.50
C LEU A 355 31.28 0.35 1.39
N SER A 356 32.06 -0.19 2.34
CA SER A 356 33.51 -0.02 2.37
C SER A 356 34.19 -1.23 3.04
N GLY A 357 35.52 -1.35 2.90
CA GLY A 357 36.29 -2.38 3.58
C GLY A 357 35.75 -3.80 3.36
N LYS A 358 35.58 -4.58 4.42
CA LYS A 358 35.11 -5.98 4.37
C LYS A 358 33.71 -6.16 3.73
N GLU A 359 32.85 -5.17 3.88
CA GLU A 359 31.52 -5.17 3.27
C GLU A 359 31.65 -5.15 1.73
N LEU A 360 32.48 -4.24 1.22
CA LEU A 360 32.72 -4.10 -0.22
C LEU A 360 33.47 -5.31 -0.79
N GLU A 361 34.47 -5.87 -0.04
CA GLU A 361 35.14 -7.11 -0.42
C GLU A 361 34.16 -8.30 -0.53
N SER A 362 33.12 -8.35 0.33
CA SER A 362 32.10 -9.39 0.24
C SER A 362 31.26 -9.29 -1.02
N VAL A 363 31.00 -8.06 -1.48
CA VAL A 363 30.29 -7.79 -2.74
C VAL A 363 31.18 -8.11 -3.95
N GLU A 364 32.48 -7.77 -3.89
CA GLU A 364 33.43 -8.08 -4.94
C GLU A 364 33.53 -9.59 -5.20
N ARG A 365 33.52 -10.41 -4.14
CA ARG A 365 33.51 -11.89 -4.27
C ARG A 365 32.26 -12.42 -4.97
N ALA A 366 31.16 -11.67 -4.99
CA ALA A 366 29.93 -12.01 -5.68
C ALA A 366 29.84 -11.45 -7.10
N PHE A 367 30.88 -10.75 -7.57
CA PHE A 367 30.94 -10.22 -8.94
C PHE A 367 30.90 -11.36 -9.97
N GLY A 368 30.15 -11.21 -11.02
CA GLY A 368 29.90 -12.26 -12.02
C GLY A 368 28.82 -13.28 -11.62
N GLY A 369 28.28 -13.15 -10.39
CA GLY A 369 27.16 -13.91 -9.87
C GLY A 369 26.05 -13.00 -9.34
N ASP A 370 25.55 -13.27 -8.13
CA ASP A 370 24.46 -12.51 -7.50
C ASP A 370 24.98 -11.30 -6.67
N MET A 371 25.64 -10.36 -7.36
CA MET A 371 26.24 -9.16 -6.76
C MET A 371 25.16 -8.24 -6.17
N VAL A 372 24.00 -8.09 -6.82
CA VAL A 372 22.92 -7.23 -6.33
C VAL A 372 22.41 -7.71 -4.96
N SER A 373 22.18 -9.01 -4.79
CA SER A 373 21.81 -9.57 -3.49
C SER A 373 22.94 -9.48 -2.47
N ALA A 374 24.20 -9.54 -2.90
CA ALA A 374 25.34 -9.33 -1.99
C ALA A 374 25.35 -7.90 -1.44
N VAL A 375 25.08 -6.89 -2.26
CA VAL A 375 24.93 -5.49 -1.81
C VAL A 375 23.80 -5.35 -0.78
N LYS A 376 22.60 -5.90 -1.06
CA LYS A 376 21.45 -5.87 -0.12
C LYS A 376 21.80 -6.51 1.23
N ARG A 377 22.41 -7.69 1.20
CA ARG A 377 22.85 -8.39 2.42
C ARG A 377 23.88 -7.57 3.19
N ALA A 378 24.85 -6.97 2.50
CA ALA A 378 25.89 -6.16 3.14
C ALA A 378 25.28 -4.90 3.80
N VAL A 379 24.36 -4.20 3.14
CA VAL A 379 23.64 -3.05 3.71
C VAL A 379 22.81 -3.47 4.93
N SER A 380 22.02 -4.52 4.82
CA SER A 380 21.19 -5.01 5.93
C SER A 380 22.04 -5.41 7.14
N ALA A 381 23.12 -6.18 6.92
CA ALA A 381 24.04 -6.59 7.98
C ALA A 381 24.73 -5.40 8.64
N LYS A 382 25.20 -4.42 7.85
CA LYS A 382 25.80 -3.17 8.32
C LYS A 382 24.89 -2.38 9.25
N CYS A 383 23.57 -2.43 9.00
CA CYS A 383 22.56 -1.72 9.77
C CYS A 383 22.03 -2.54 10.96
N GLY A 384 22.23 -3.85 10.99
CA GLY A 384 21.64 -4.74 11.98
C GLY A 384 20.21 -5.14 11.65
N ILE A 385 19.81 -5.12 10.36
CA ILE A 385 18.50 -5.56 9.89
C ILE A 385 18.56 -7.02 9.50
N GLY A 386 17.64 -7.82 10.02
CA GLY A 386 17.45 -9.23 9.69
C GLY A 386 16.26 -9.43 8.74
N TRP A 387 16.36 -10.48 7.93
CA TRP A 387 15.30 -10.96 7.04
C TRP A 387 15.23 -12.48 7.15
N THR A 388 14.03 -13.03 7.32
CA THR A 388 13.82 -14.48 7.46
C THR A 388 13.33 -15.12 6.17
N SER A 389 12.86 -14.31 5.21
CA SER A 389 12.23 -14.79 3.97
C SER A 389 12.41 -13.78 2.83
N ASN A 390 12.17 -14.22 1.60
CA ASN A 390 11.85 -13.36 0.45
C ASN A 390 10.38 -13.46 0.08
N SER A 391 9.54 -13.96 1.00
CA SER A 391 8.11 -14.15 0.82
C SER A 391 7.35 -13.51 1.98
N HIS A 392 6.03 -13.63 1.96
CA HIS A 392 5.19 -13.16 3.06
C HIS A 392 5.39 -13.99 4.33
N THR A 393 5.01 -13.42 5.46
CA THR A 393 4.93 -14.12 6.74
C THR A 393 3.55 -14.02 7.36
N ALA A 394 3.28 -14.83 8.39
CA ALA A 394 2.01 -14.81 9.09
C ALA A 394 1.95 -13.79 10.24
N LEU A 395 2.90 -12.85 10.29
CA LEU A 395 2.86 -11.78 11.29
C LEU A 395 1.60 -10.93 11.14
N PRO A 396 0.92 -10.58 12.26
CA PRO A 396 -0.22 -9.68 12.20
C PRO A 396 0.22 -8.28 11.80
N VAL A 397 -0.68 -7.51 11.21
CA VAL A 397 -0.44 -6.11 10.87
C VAL A 397 -1.09 -5.17 11.87
N LEU A 398 -0.64 -3.92 11.91
CA LEU A 398 -1.25 -2.88 12.73
C LEU A 398 -2.26 -2.09 11.87
N THR A 399 -3.51 -2.02 12.35
CA THR A 399 -4.54 -1.13 11.79
C THR A 399 -4.69 0.07 12.71
N THR A 400 -4.62 1.29 12.14
CA THR A 400 -4.80 2.53 12.90
C THR A 400 -5.87 3.40 12.23
N SER A 401 -6.60 4.20 13.01
CA SER A 401 -7.70 4.99 12.44
C SER A 401 -8.03 6.26 13.23
N ILE A 402 -8.72 7.20 12.55
CA ILE A 402 -9.24 8.43 13.10
C ILE A 402 -10.52 8.84 12.38
N GLY A 403 -11.43 9.50 13.07
CA GLY A 403 -12.69 10.02 12.54
C GLY A 403 -13.91 9.24 13.02
N PRO A 404 -15.11 9.55 12.50
CA PRO A 404 -16.35 8.88 12.91
C PRO A 404 -16.29 7.37 12.68
N GLY A 405 -16.60 6.56 13.71
CA GLY A 405 -16.55 5.10 13.65
C GLY A 405 -15.15 4.48 13.78
N SER A 406 -14.12 5.29 14.04
CA SER A 406 -12.75 4.78 14.23
C SER A 406 -12.61 3.91 15.48
N ASP A 407 -13.44 4.11 16.51
CA ASP A 407 -13.51 3.32 17.74
C ASP A 407 -13.82 1.82 17.51
N LEU A 408 -14.34 1.46 16.35
CA LEU A 408 -14.59 0.08 15.93
C LEU A 408 -13.31 -0.65 15.45
N PHE A 409 -12.19 0.07 15.29
CA PHE A 409 -10.90 -0.48 14.88
C PHE A 409 -9.93 -0.53 16.07
N THR A 410 -10.28 -1.31 17.10
CA THR A 410 -9.49 -1.46 18.35
C THR A 410 -9.34 -2.91 18.77
N GLY A 411 -8.32 -3.20 19.57
CA GLY A 411 -8.06 -4.53 20.09
C GLY A 411 -7.45 -5.50 19.09
N PHE A 412 -7.96 -6.72 19.01
CA PHE A 412 -7.53 -7.74 18.05
C PHE A 412 -8.68 -8.06 17.10
N ILE A 413 -8.48 -7.77 15.81
CA ILE A 413 -9.51 -7.94 14.77
C ILE A 413 -9.03 -8.87 13.66
N ASP A 414 -9.95 -9.39 12.88
CA ASP A 414 -9.65 -10.06 11.61
C ASP A 414 -9.73 -9.05 10.45
N ASN A 415 -8.93 -9.19 9.40
CA ASN A 415 -8.95 -8.25 8.27
C ASN A 415 -10.31 -8.19 7.56
N THR A 416 -11.17 -9.22 7.71
CA THR A 416 -12.55 -9.20 7.21
C THR A 416 -13.43 -8.19 7.95
N ASP A 417 -13.10 -7.83 9.19
CA ASP A 417 -13.90 -6.92 10.00
C ASP A 417 -13.79 -5.47 9.47
N ILE A 418 -12.70 -5.15 8.75
CA ILE A 418 -12.53 -3.85 8.10
C ILE A 418 -13.68 -3.58 7.12
N SER A 419 -13.93 -4.51 6.18
CA SER A 419 -15.02 -4.37 5.22
C SER A 419 -16.39 -4.40 5.88
N LYS A 420 -16.61 -5.31 6.84
CA LYS A 420 -17.90 -5.42 7.55
C LYS A 420 -18.25 -4.11 8.23
N THR A 421 -17.27 -3.49 8.89
CA THR A 421 -17.41 -2.17 9.52
C THR A 421 -17.69 -1.08 8.50
N ILE A 422 -16.88 -0.96 7.42
CA ILE A 422 -17.08 0.04 6.38
C ILE A 422 -18.48 -0.10 5.73
N LYS A 423 -18.88 -1.32 5.37
CA LYS A 423 -20.22 -1.59 4.80
C LYS A 423 -21.36 -1.20 5.73
N SER A 424 -21.17 -1.31 7.05
CA SER A 424 -22.19 -0.91 8.03
C SER A 424 -22.48 0.60 7.98
N PHE A 425 -21.53 1.41 7.54
CA PHE A 425 -21.68 2.86 7.36
C PHE A 425 -22.39 3.25 6.06
N PHE A 426 -22.50 2.33 5.10
CA PHE A 426 -23.10 2.59 3.77
C PHE A 426 -24.53 2.02 3.65
N LYS A 427 -25.21 1.83 4.78
CA LYS A 427 -26.60 1.32 4.82
C LYS A 427 -27.61 2.30 4.27
#